data_06341e3fb4d0eb647ab8fc96c4f49e4f
#
_entry.id   06341e3fb4d0eb647ab8fc96c4f49e4f
#
_cell.length_a   1.000
_cell.length_b   1.000
_cell.length_c   1.000
_cell.angle_alpha   90.00
_cell.angle_beta   90.00
_cell.angle_gamma   90.00
#
_symmetry.space_group_name_H-M   'P 1'
#
loop_
_entity.id
_entity.type
_entity.pdbx_description
1 polymer ?
#
loop_
_entity_poly.entity_id
_entity_poly.type
_entity_poly.pdbx_seq_one_letter_code
_entity_poly.pdbx_strand_id
1 'polypeptide(L)'
;MKSCLPIMVVAFGLVTAAAQAQTLTLYNAQHEQVVGMLTAMFTKETGIKVQVHTGEGPDIASQILQEGADSPADVFFTENSPELILLDEKGLLAPVDPATLAKVPGKYSAADGDWLGVLARENVLDFNASMISEGTLPVSLMDLAKPEWAGKVGIAPSDADFLPLVSAVIRTQGKAAALTWLNGLKANAKIYEDDESVVAAVARGDVAVGVVNNYYWARLETDLGPKKINSALYHFKHGDIGGLINISGAAVLKSSKNQAAAQKFLAFLVSHEAQVALGESEVDFEYPLAPGVAPNKLLTPFAVLQPPAISVSKLGDDQDAGALLQQAGLI
;
A
#
# COMPACT_ATOMS: atom_id res chain seq x y z
N MET A 1 -63.11 -36.32 -50.75
CA MET A 1 -61.76 -35.71 -50.80
C MET A 1 -61.54 -35.07 -49.45
N LYS A 2 -60.75 -35.72 -48.61
CA LYS A 2 -60.37 -35.18 -47.26
C LYS A 2 -58.97 -34.58 -47.37
N SER A 3 -58.91 -33.28 -47.24
CA SER A 3 -57.61 -32.53 -47.24
C SER A 3 -56.97 -32.60 -45.86
N CYS A 4 -55.78 -33.22 -45.75
CA CYS A 4 -54.92 -33.16 -44.53
C CYS A 4 -53.94 -31.98 -44.66
N LEU A 5 -54.03 -31.02 -43.75
CA LEU A 5 -53.00 -29.94 -43.55
C LEU A 5 -51.89 -30.51 -42.70
N PRO A 6 -50.61 -30.31 -43.01
CA PRO A 6 -49.55 -30.69 -42.15
C PRO A 6 -49.32 -29.58 -41.07
N ILE A 7 -49.28 -29.97 -39.82
CA ILE A 7 -48.87 -29.10 -38.66
C ILE A 7 -47.38 -29.04 -38.68
N MET A 8 -46.82 -27.81 -38.90
CA MET A 8 -45.39 -27.50 -38.81
C MET A 8 -45.07 -27.16 -37.36
N VAL A 9 -44.39 -28.06 -36.66
CA VAL A 9 -43.88 -27.82 -35.31
C VAL A 9 -42.58 -27.05 -35.44
N VAL A 10 -42.59 -25.78 -35.09
CA VAL A 10 -41.37 -24.95 -34.98
C VAL A 10 -40.75 -25.21 -33.59
N ALA A 11 -39.66 -25.96 -33.52
CA ALA A 11 -38.87 -26.14 -32.31
C ALA A 11 -38.04 -24.89 -32.06
N PHE A 12 -38.43 -24.10 -31.07
CA PHE A 12 -37.59 -23.01 -30.53
C PHE A 12 -36.42 -23.63 -29.71
N GLY A 13 -35.26 -23.72 -30.32
CA GLY A 13 -34.03 -24.07 -29.62
C GLY A 13 -33.62 -22.93 -28.69
N LEU A 14 -33.75 -23.12 -27.38
CA LEU A 14 -33.11 -22.28 -26.37
C LEU A 14 -31.61 -22.46 -26.50
N VAL A 15 -30.94 -21.53 -27.18
CA VAL A 15 -29.47 -21.38 -27.12
C VAL A 15 -29.16 -20.77 -25.76
N THR A 16 -28.86 -21.59 -24.76
CA THR A 16 -28.21 -21.15 -23.52
C THR A 16 -26.78 -20.76 -23.88
N ALA A 17 -26.53 -19.46 -24.11
CA ALA A 17 -25.18 -18.95 -24.14
C ALA A 17 -24.57 -19.26 -22.76
N ALA A 18 -23.62 -20.19 -22.71
CA ALA A 18 -22.79 -20.37 -21.54
C ALA A 18 -22.07 -19.04 -21.31
N ALA A 19 -22.43 -18.35 -20.25
CA ALA A 19 -21.73 -17.16 -19.83
C ALA A 19 -20.27 -17.58 -19.59
N GLN A 20 -19.38 -17.15 -20.49
CA GLN A 20 -17.96 -17.38 -20.32
C GLN A 20 -17.56 -16.70 -19.02
N ALA A 21 -16.98 -17.44 -18.07
CA ALA A 21 -16.58 -16.88 -16.78
C ALA A 21 -15.64 -15.69 -17.05
N GLN A 22 -16.09 -14.49 -16.68
CA GLN A 22 -15.32 -13.26 -16.86
C GLN A 22 -14.06 -13.36 -16.00
N THR A 23 -12.91 -13.01 -16.57
CA THR A 23 -11.62 -13.00 -15.87
C THR A 23 -11.09 -11.58 -15.86
N LEU A 24 -10.68 -11.09 -14.69
CA LEU A 24 -9.93 -9.85 -14.49
C LEU A 24 -8.44 -10.14 -14.46
N THR A 25 -7.64 -9.27 -15.07
CA THR A 25 -6.19 -9.25 -14.92
C THR A 25 -5.83 -8.17 -13.90
N LEU A 26 -5.29 -8.62 -12.76
CA LEU A 26 -4.81 -7.75 -11.69
C LEU A 26 -3.29 -7.66 -11.74
N TYR A 27 -2.76 -6.48 -11.98
CA TYR A 27 -1.36 -6.16 -11.73
C TYR A 27 -1.21 -5.78 -10.26
N ASN A 28 -0.42 -6.55 -9.55
CA ASN A 28 -0.34 -6.52 -8.10
C ASN A 28 1.06 -6.13 -7.62
N ALA A 29 1.11 -5.11 -6.79
CA ALA A 29 2.25 -4.71 -5.99
C ALA A 29 1.84 -4.50 -4.51
N GLN A 30 0.85 -5.26 -4.05
CA GLN A 30 0.46 -5.41 -2.66
C GLN A 30 0.82 -6.82 -2.20
N HIS A 31 0.93 -7.04 -0.91
CA HIS A 31 1.29 -8.33 -0.31
C HIS A 31 0.48 -9.50 -0.88
N GLU A 32 1.15 -10.53 -1.36
CA GLU A 32 0.51 -11.66 -2.06
C GLU A 32 -0.53 -12.38 -1.20
N GLN A 33 -0.30 -12.50 0.11
CA GLN A 33 -1.22 -13.15 1.04
C GLN A 33 -2.54 -12.39 1.15
N VAL A 34 -2.47 -11.06 1.21
CA VAL A 34 -3.63 -10.17 1.23
C VAL A 34 -4.42 -10.28 -0.07
N VAL A 35 -3.72 -10.20 -1.20
CA VAL A 35 -4.34 -10.28 -2.52
C VAL A 35 -4.95 -11.65 -2.77
N GLY A 36 -4.27 -12.72 -2.33
CA GLY A 36 -4.80 -14.09 -2.39
C GLY A 36 -6.12 -14.24 -1.64
N MET A 37 -6.21 -13.70 -0.42
CA MET A 37 -7.43 -13.68 0.38
C MET A 37 -8.56 -12.89 -0.32
N LEU A 38 -8.28 -11.65 -0.73
CA LEU A 38 -9.27 -10.76 -1.34
C LEU A 38 -9.80 -11.30 -2.68
N THR A 39 -8.92 -11.82 -3.54
CA THR A 39 -9.32 -12.39 -4.85
C THR A 39 -10.14 -13.66 -4.71
N ALA A 40 -9.84 -14.50 -3.70
CA ALA A 40 -10.65 -15.68 -3.38
C ALA A 40 -12.05 -15.28 -2.90
N MET A 41 -12.15 -14.29 -2.00
CA MET A 41 -13.44 -13.76 -1.51
C MET A 41 -14.24 -13.15 -2.66
N PHE A 42 -13.63 -12.29 -3.49
CA PHE A 42 -14.28 -11.68 -4.66
C PHE A 42 -14.79 -12.72 -5.66
N THR A 43 -13.97 -13.73 -5.97
CA THR A 43 -14.37 -14.81 -6.88
C THR A 43 -15.53 -15.61 -6.32
N LYS A 44 -15.53 -15.91 -5.03
CA LYS A 44 -16.62 -16.62 -4.34
C LYS A 44 -17.92 -15.82 -4.40
N GLU A 45 -17.86 -14.50 -4.18
CA GLU A 45 -19.05 -13.63 -4.19
C GLU A 45 -19.62 -13.42 -5.59
N THR A 46 -18.73 -13.22 -6.58
CA THR A 46 -19.15 -12.69 -7.89
C THR A 46 -19.11 -13.72 -9.03
N GLY A 47 -18.38 -14.82 -8.86
CA GLY A 47 -18.05 -15.77 -9.92
C GLY A 47 -17.00 -15.27 -10.93
N ILE A 48 -16.50 -14.02 -10.77
CA ILE A 48 -15.46 -13.44 -11.62
C ILE A 48 -14.10 -13.95 -11.13
N LYS A 49 -13.32 -14.56 -12.02
CA LYS A 49 -11.95 -15.00 -11.70
C LYS A 49 -10.99 -13.82 -11.77
N VAL A 50 -9.96 -13.84 -10.93
CA VAL A 50 -8.88 -12.85 -10.96
C VAL A 50 -7.57 -13.57 -11.28
N GLN A 51 -6.94 -13.16 -12.37
CA GLN A 51 -5.58 -13.57 -12.71
C GLN A 51 -4.62 -12.50 -12.20
N VAL A 52 -3.75 -12.89 -11.28
CA VAL A 52 -2.81 -11.99 -10.62
C VAL A 52 -1.45 -12.08 -11.29
N HIS A 53 -0.85 -10.91 -11.57
CA HIS A 53 0.54 -10.74 -11.97
C HIS A 53 1.23 -9.88 -10.91
N THR A 54 2.12 -10.48 -10.12
CA THR A 54 2.78 -9.81 -8.99
C THR A 54 4.18 -9.34 -9.35
N GLY A 55 4.59 -8.19 -8.82
CA GLY A 55 5.92 -7.60 -8.91
C GLY A 55 6.04 -6.41 -7.97
N GLU A 56 7.23 -5.83 -7.92
CA GLU A 56 7.51 -4.62 -7.15
C GLU A 56 6.76 -3.41 -7.72
N GLY A 57 6.31 -2.50 -6.86
CA GLY A 57 5.49 -1.34 -7.23
C GLY A 57 6.07 -0.51 -8.36
N PRO A 58 7.32 -0.03 -8.25
CA PRO A 58 7.97 0.74 -9.31
C PRO A 58 8.12 -0.03 -10.64
N ASP A 59 8.37 -1.34 -10.59
CA ASP A 59 8.52 -2.19 -11.78
C ASP A 59 7.18 -2.37 -12.49
N ILE A 60 6.12 -2.70 -11.75
CA ILE A 60 4.76 -2.84 -12.30
C ILE A 60 4.27 -1.49 -12.88
N ALA A 61 4.48 -0.38 -12.17
CA ALA A 61 4.12 0.94 -12.68
C ALA A 61 4.88 1.26 -13.98
N SER A 62 6.18 0.97 -14.03
CA SER A 62 7.00 1.12 -15.23
C SER A 62 6.52 0.22 -16.37
N GLN A 63 6.13 -1.01 -16.10
CA GLN A 63 5.54 -1.92 -17.07
C GLN A 63 4.24 -1.35 -17.65
N ILE A 64 3.31 -0.88 -16.81
CA ILE A 64 2.06 -0.25 -17.25
C ILE A 64 2.34 0.97 -18.13
N LEU A 65 3.32 1.80 -17.77
CA LEU A 65 3.75 2.95 -18.59
C LEU A 65 4.23 2.54 -19.98
N GLN A 66 5.01 1.46 -20.07
CA GLN A 66 5.53 0.94 -21.35
C GLN A 66 4.42 0.32 -22.21
N GLU A 67 3.51 -0.41 -21.59
CA GLU A 67 2.35 -1.04 -22.25
C GLU A 67 1.32 0.01 -22.73
N GLY A 68 1.14 1.08 -21.96
CA GLY A 68 0.25 2.20 -22.29
C GLY A 68 -1.19 1.75 -22.59
N ALA A 69 -1.69 2.11 -23.77
CA ALA A 69 -3.04 1.76 -24.22
C ALA A 69 -3.22 0.26 -24.54
N ASP A 70 -2.14 -0.48 -24.69
CA ASP A 70 -2.14 -1.91 -25.00
C ASP A 70 -1.98 -2.79 -23.74
N SER A 71 -1.94 -2.18 -22.55
CA SER A 71 -1.81 -2.93 -21.29
C SER A 71 -2.95 -3.95 -21.16
N PRO A 72 -2.62 -5.22 -20.86
CA PRO A 72 -3.63 -6.25 -20.61
C PRO A 72 -4.22 -6.17 -19.21
N ALA A 73 -3.67 -5.30 -18.33
CA ALA A 73 -4.15 -5.15 -16.98
C ALA A 73 -5.52 -4.45 -16.94
N ASP A 74 -6.42 -4.97 -16.11
CA ASP A 74 -7.71 -4.33 -15.82
C ASP A 74 -7.62 -3.45 -14.58
N VAL A 75 -6.88 -3.91 -13.56
CA VAL A 75 -6.70 -3.24 -12.27
C VAL A 75 -5.22 -3.23 -11.90
N PHE A 76 -4.75 -2.15 -11.33
CA PHE A 76 -3.50 -2.05 -10.60
C PHE A 76 -3.79 -1.88 -9.12
N PHE A 77 -3.19 -2.71 -8.26
CA PHE A 77 -3.28 -2.61 -6.81
C PHE A 77 -1.87 -2.60 -6.23
N THR A 78 -1.54 -1.56 -5.50
CA THR A 78 -0.20 -1.35 -4.94
C THR A 78 -0.29 -0.93 -3.48
N GLU A 79 0.77 -1.18 -2.72
CA GLU A 79 0.91 -0.73 -1.34
C GLU A 79 1.34 0.74 -1.24
N ASN A 80 1.87 1.34 -2.30
CA ASN A 80 2.38 2.71 -2.29
C ASN A 80 1.59 3.64 -3.22
N SER A 81 1.12 4.77 -2.70
CA SER A 81 0.37 5.76 -3.48
C SER A 81 1.17 6.49 -4.57
N PRO A 82 2.50 6.68 -4.50
CA PRO A 82 3.27 7.33 -5.56
C PRO A 82 3.18 6.65 -6.93
N GLU A 83 3.09 5.32 -7.00
CA GLU A 83 2.91 4.60 -8.27
C GLU A 83 1.55 4.91 -8.90
N LEU A 84 0.50 5.06 -8.09
CA LEU A 84 -0.82 5.48 -8.56
C LEU A 84 -0.80 6.92 -9.06
N ILE A 85 -0.12 7.81 -8.34
CA ILE A 85 0.05 9.21 -8.73
C ILE A 85 0.79 9.31 -10.07
N LEU A 86 1.85 8.53 -10.25
CA LEU A 86 2.60 8.46 -11.51
C LEU A 86 1.70 8.09 -12.69
N LEU A 87 0.91 7.02 -12.55
CA LEU A 87 0.02 6.54 -13.62
C LEU A 87 -1.14 7.51 -13.88
N ASP A 88 -1.63 8.16 -12.85
CA ASP A 88 -2.66 9.20 -12.91
C ASP A 88 -2.17 10.43 -13.68
N GLU A 89 -1.00 10.97 -13.35
CA GLU A 89 -0.38 12.09 -14.05
C GLU A 89 -0.10 11.79 -15.56
N LYS A 90 0.10 10.51 -15.90
CA LYS A 90 0.21 10.05 -17.30
C LYS A 90 -1.15 9.81 -17.97
N GLY A 91 -2.24 9.98 -17.23
CA GLY A 91 -3.59 9.82 -17.73
C GLY A 91 -3.96 8.38 -18.10
N LEU A 92 -3.36 7.38 -17.44
CA LEU A 92 -3.58 5.95 -17.70
C LEU A 92 -4.69 5.34 -16.85
N LEU A 93 -5.16 6.04 -15.83
CA LEU A 93 -6.21 5.57 -14.91
C LEU A 93 -7.59 6.03 -15.35
N ALA A 94 -8.59 5.18 -15.17
CA ALA A 94 -9.99 5.50 -15.41
C ALA A 94 -10.65 5.98 -14.10
N PRO A 95 -11.63 6.92 -14.18
CA PRO A 95 -12.35 7.38 -13.00
C PRO A 95 -12.99 6.21 -12.24
N VAL A 96 -12.84 6.23 -10.92
CA VAL A 96 -13.50 5.28 -10.02
C VAL A 96 -14.95 5.71 -9.80
N ASP A 97 -15.87 4.74 -9.70
CA ASP A 97 -17.28 5.03 -9.44
C ASP A 97 -17.43 5.89 -8.17
N PRO A 98 -18.14 7.03 -8.24
CA PRO A 98 -18.31 7.93 -7.10
C PRO A 98 -18.91 7.26 -5.87
N ALA A 99 -19.79 6.26 -6.05
CA ALA A 99 -20.37 5.48 -4.97
C ALA A 99 -19.33 4.59 -4.26
N THR A 100 -18.28 4.17 -4.97
CA THR A 100 -17.14 3.42 -4.42
C THR A 100 -16.21 4.37 -3.65
N LEU A 101 -15.85 5.51 -4.23
CA LEU A 101 -15.04 6.53 -3.57
C LEU A 101 -15.64 7.03 -2.26
N ALA A 102 -16.98 7.14 -2.20
CA ALA A 102 -17.69 7.60 -1.01
C ALA A 102 -17.62 6.62 0.19
N LYS A 103 -17.13 5.39 -0.02
CA LYS A 103 -17.00 4.39 1.06
C LYS A 103 -15.77 4.60 1.95
N VAL A 104 -14.82 5.40 1.53
CA VAL A 104 -13.60 5.72 2.29
C VAL A 104 -13.44 7.23 2.42
N PRO A 105 -12.71 7.73 3.44
CA PRO A 105 -12.48 9.17 3.55
C PRO A 105 -11.70 9.71 2.35
N GLY A 106 -12.24 10.71 1.66
CA GLY A 106 -11.71 11.22 0.39
C GLY A 106 -10.27 11.72 0.42
N LYS A 107 -9.72 12.05 1.60
CA LYS A 107 -8.32 12.44 1.77
C LYS A 107 -7.31 11.29 1.52
N TYR A 108 -7.79 10.06 1.41
CA TYR A 108 -6.99 8.85 1.19
C TYR A 108 -7.13 8.27 -0.23
N SER A 109 -7.78 9.00 -1.13
CA SER A 109 -7.91 8.64 -2.54
C SER A 109 -7.43 9.81 -3.41
N ALA A 110 -7.36 9.60 -4.73
CA ALA A 110 -7.09 10.67 -5.67
C ALA A 110 -8.07 11.83 -5.52
N ALA A 111 -7.58 13.06 -5.62
CA ALA A 111 -8.43 14.25 -5.49
C ALA A 111 -9.42 14.40 -6.66
N ASP A 112 -9.06 13.92 -7.84
CA ASP A 112 -9.88 13.85 -9.06
C ASP A 112 -10.70 12.56 -9.18
N GLY A 113 -10.39 11.55 -8.36
CA GLY A 113 -11.13 10.32 -8.27
C GLY A 113 -10.63 9.19 -9.18
N ASP A 114 -9.43 9.28 -9.72
CA ASP A 114 -8.89 8.30 -10.66
C ASP A 114 -8.25 7.07 -9.96
N TRP A 115 -8.03 7.12 -8.65
CA TRP A 115 -7.67 5.94 -7.85
C TRP A 115 -8.28 5.98 -6.44
N LEU A 116 -8.39 4.81 -5.82
CA LEU A 116 -9.07 4.54 -4.56
C LEU A 116 -8.08 4.08 -3.50
N GLY A 117 -8.08 4.71 -2.32
CA GLY A 117 -7.40 4.18 -1.14
C GLY A 117 -8.14 2.96 -0.57
N VAL A 118 -7.39 1.94 -0.17
CA VAL A 118 -7.94 0.67 0.36
C VAL A 118 -7.49 0.42 1.79
N LEU A 119 -6.20 0.59 2.04
CA LEU A 119 -5.55 0.40 3.34
C LEU A 119 -4.60 1.57 3.62
N ALA A 120 -4.21 1.72 4.87
CA ALA A 120 -3.20 2.69 5.28
C ALA A 120 -2.14 2.04 6.17
N ARG A 121 -0.93 2.60 6.15
CA ARG A 121 0.15 2.25 7.06
C ARG A 121 0.84 3.50 7.56
N GLU A 122 1.50 3.39 8.70
CA GLU A 122 2.22 4.49 9.33
C GLU A 122 3.73 4.21 9.34
N ASN A 123 4.53 5.19 8.94
CA ASN A 123 5.93 5.16 9.29
C ASN A 123 6.09 5.36 10.80
N VAL A 124 6.94 4.55 11.40
CA VAL A 124 7.18 4.52 12.84
C VAL A 124 8.67 4.35 13.13
N LEU A 125 9.04 4.51 14.38
CA LEU A 125 10.33 4.06 14.86
C LEU A 125 10.13 2.75 15.65
N ASP A 126 10.66 1.63 15.17
CA ASP A 126 10.84 0.44 15.99
C ASP A 126 12.05 0.68 16.92
N PHE A 127 11.94 0.40 18.22
CA PHE A 127 13.03 0.59 19.17
C PHE A 127 13.22 -0.59 20.11
N ASN A 128 14.46 -0.94 20.38
CA ASN A 128 14.81 -2.00 21.32
C ASN A 128 14.78 -1.45 22.76
N ALA A 129 13.77 -1.86 23.55
CA ALA A 129 13.56 -1.37 24.91
C ALA A 129 14.69 -1.74 25.89
N SER A 130 15.56 -2.70 25.54
CA SER A 130 16.76 -3.04 26.35
C SER A 130 17.95 -2.13 26.07
N MET A 131 17.96 -1.43 24.94
CA MET A 131 19.06 -0.56 24.50
C MET A 131 18.78 0.92 24.72
N ILE A 132 17.51 1.33 24.58
CA ILE A 132 17.11 2.73 24.67
C ILE A 132 15.74 2.84 25.35
N SER A 133 15.56 3.87 26.18
CA SER A 133 14.27 4.13 26.81
C SER A 133 13.41 5.03 25.92
N GLU A 134 12.08 4.84 25.94
CA GLU A 134 11.14 5.64 25.16
C GLU A 134 11.31 7.15 25.37
N GLY A 135 11.60 7.58 26.60
CA GLY A 135 11.79 9.00 26.94
C GLY A 135 13.03 9.65 26.32
N THR A 136 13.93 8.87 25.70
CA THR A 136 15.15 9.35 25.03
C THR A 136 15.09 9.18 23.51
N LEU A 137 13.94 8.72 22.98
CA LEU A 137 13.72 8.63 21.54
C LEU A 137 13.65 10.02 20.89
N PRO A 138 13.93 10.13 19.59
CA PRO A 138 13.92 11.41 18.90
C PRO A 138 12.51 12.00 18.87
N VAL A 139 12.40 13.32 19.04
CA VAL A 139 11.12 14.02 18.91
C VAL A 139 10.70 14.12 17.46
N SER A 140 11.68 14.22 16.55
CA SER A 140 11.48 14.30 15.10
C SER A 140 12.30 13.25 14.37
N LEU A 141 11.77 12.74 13.26
CA LEU A 141 12.50 11.90 12.31
C LEU A 141 13.82 12.56 11.87
N MET A 142 13.81 13.88 11.70
CA MET A 142 14.98 14.65 11.27
C MET A 142 16.14 14.58 12.28
N ASP A 143 15.85 14.31 13.55
CA ASP A 143 16.87 14.18 14.62
C ASP A 143 17.78 12.97 14.42
N LEU A 144 17.32 11.91 13.72
CA LEU A 144 18.12 10.73 13.43
C LEU A 144 19.38 11.01 12.59
N ALA A 145 19.43 12.16 11.92
CA ALA A 145 20.62 12.64 11.20
C ALA A 145 21.67 13.27 12.11
N LYS A 146 21.38 13.52 13.40
CA LYS A 146 22.31 14.12 14.36
C LYS A 146 23.37 13.10 14.84
N PRO A 147 24.60 13.55 15.18
CA PRO A 147 25.70 12.65 15.53
C PRO A 147 25.43 11.72 16.72
N GLU A 148 24.54 12.09 17.64
CA GLU A 148 24.20 11.25 18.81
C GLU A 148 23.53 9.92 18.41
N TRP A 149 23.06 9.80 17.16
CA TRP A 149 22.45 8.60 16.61
C TRP A 149 23.42 7.70 15.85
N ALA A 150 24.71 8.05 15.79
CA ALA A 150 25.73 7.29 15.07
C ALA A 150 25.80 5.83 15.55
N GLY A 151 25.63 4.89 14.62
CA GLY A 151 25.65 3.45 14.86
C GLY A 151 24.41 2.88 15.54
N LYS A 152 23.37 3.69 15.79
CA LYS A 152 22.17 3.28 16.53
C LYS A 152 20.94 3.05 15.65
N VAL A 153 20.97 3.49 14.40
CA VAL A 153 19.82 3.52 13.48
C VAL A 153 19.92 2.41 12.44
N GLY A 154 18.82 1.74 12.14
CA GLY A 154 18.63 0.86 10.98
C GLY A 154 17.69 1.51 9.96
N ILE A 155 18.04 1.43 8.68
CA ILE A 155 17.20 1.87 7.57
C ILE A 155 17.36 0.93 6.37
N ALA A 156 16.33 0.86 5.52
CA ALA A 156 16.33 0.12 4.26
C ALA A 156 16.06 1.05 3.07
N PRO A 157 17.05 1.84 2.60
CA PRO A 157 16.81 2.87 1.57
C PRO A 157 16.43 2.31 0.19
N SER A 158 16.73 1.05 -0.09
CA SER A 158 16.37 0.34 -1.33
C SER A 158 14.96 -0.25 -1.29
N ASP A 159 14.35 -0.33 -0.12
CA ASP A 159 12.97 -0.75 0.04
C ASP A 159 12.01 0.31 -0.53
N ALA A 160 10.98 -0.12 -1.26
CA ALA A 160 9.99 0.76 -1.86
C ALA A 160 9.24 1.62 -0.82
N ASP A 161 9.12 1.12 0.41
CA ASP A 161 8.45 1.81 1.52
C ASP A 161 9.23 3.02 2.06
N PHE A 162 10.53 3.11 1.80
CA PHE A 162 11.34 4.26 2.21
C PHE A 162 11.16 5.48 1.28
N LEU A 163 10.82 5.26 0.00
CA LEU A 163 10.67 6.33 -0.99
C LEU A 163 9.58 7.36 -0.65
N PRO A 164 8.35 6.97 -0.26
CA PRO A 164 7.30 7.92 0.13
C PRO A 164 7.68 8.78 1.32
N LEU A 165 8.46 8.23 2.28
CA LEU A 165 8.95 9.00 3.43
C LEU A 165 9.94 10.08 2.98
N VAL A 166 10.87 9.76 2.08
CA VAL A 166 11.81 10.73 1.50
C VAL A 166 11.05 11.80 0.71
N SER A 167 10.05 11.41 -0.09
CA SER A 167 9.17 12.36 -0.81
C SER A 167 8.46 13.30 0.16
N ALA A 168 7.93 12.80 1.26
CA ALA A 168 7.29 13.61 2.28
C ALA A 168 8.26 14.61 2.93
N VAL A 169 9.49 14.20 3.21
CA VAL A 169 10.55 15.12 3.69
C VAL A 169 10.85 16.20 2.64
N ILE A 170 10.99 15.83 1.36
CA ILE A 170 11.19 16.80 0.27
C ILE A 170 10.06 17.81 0.20
N ARG A 171 8.80 17.36 0.28
CA ARG A 171 7.61 18.21 0.16
C ARG A 171 7.43 19.16 1.34
N THR A 172 7.82 18.74 2.54
CA THR A 172 7.62 19.53 3.77
C THR A 172 8.84 20.39 4.15
N GLN A 173 10.05 19.91 3.89
CA GLN A 173 11.30 20.56 4.30
C GLN A 173 12.14 21.10 3.13
N GLY A 174 11.83 20.67 1.91
CA GLY A 174 12.59 21.02 0.69
C GLY A 174 13.77 20.08 0.42
N LYS A 175 14.19 20.02 -0.86
CA LYS A 175 15.25 19.10 -1.36
C LYS A 175 16.60 19.27 -0.60
N ALA A 176 16.99 20.49 -0.27
CA ALA A 176 18.26 20.75 0.42
C ALA A 176 18.27 20.19 1.84
N ALA A 177 17.17 20.35 2.59
CA ALA A 177 17.03 19.80 3.93
C ALA A 177 16.93 18.26 3.88
N ALA A 178 16.20 17.71 2.91
CA ALA A 178 16.10 16.27 2.68
C ALA A 178 17.48 15.65 2.39
N LEU A 179 18.28 16.25 1.51
CA LEU A 179 19.64 15.77 1.22
C LEU A 179 20.54 15.85 2.46
N THR A 180 20.45 16.92 3.27
CA THR A 180 21.20 17.04 4.52
C THR A 180 20.83 15.93 5.50
N TRP A 181 19.54 15.63 5.63
CA TRP A 181 19.03 14.55 6.47
C TRP A 181 19.51 13.18 5.97
N LEU A 182 19.40 12.88 4.66
CA LEU A 182 19.89 11.63 4.07
C LEU A 182 21.40 11.44 4.28
N ASN A 183 22.20 12.49 4.13
CA ASN A 183 23.64 12.43 4.41
C ASN A 183 23.93 12.14 5.89
N GLY A 184 23.14 12.71 6.81
CA GLY A 184 23.23 12.40 8.23
C GLY A 184 22.83 10.97 8.55
N LEU A 185 21.74 10.47 7.93
CA LEU A 185 21.35 9.06 8.06
C LEU A 185 22.46 8.13 7.55
N LYS A 186 23.03 8.41 6.37
CA LYS A 186 24.15 7.63 5.83
C LYS A 186 25.33 7.53 6.80
N ALA A 187 25.63 8.61 7.51
CA ALA A 187 26.70 8.63 8.49
C ALA A 187 26.36 7.85 9.77
N ASN A 188 25.08 7.79 10.14
CA ASN A 188 24.61 7.27 11.42
C ASN A 188 24.05 5.85 11.34
N ALA A 189 23.50 5.46 10.19
CA ALA A 189 22.69 4.24 10.09
C ALA A 189 23.50 3.03 9.60
N LYS A 190 23.04 1.85 9.99
CA LYS A 190 23.33 0.60 9.31
C LYS A 190 22.25 0.39 8.22
N ILE A 191 22.71 0.04 7.03
CA ILE A 191 21.86 -0.17 5.87
C ILE A 191 21.47 -1.64 5.81
N TYR A 192 20.17 -1.91 5.59
CA TYR A 192 19.58 -3.22 5.42
C TYR A 192 18.92 -3.30 4.05
N GLU A 193 18.59 -4.52 3.61
CA GLU A 193 17.98 -4.80 2.32
C GLU A 193 16.51 -4.36 2.29
N ASP A 194 15.78 -4.65 3.38
CA ASP A 194 14.34 -4.43 3.54
C ASP A 194 13.97 -4.09 5.00
N ASP A 195 12.75 -3.62 5.21
CA ASP A 195 12.22 -3.27 6.53
C ASP A 195 12.05 -4.50 7.44
N GLU A 196 11.84 -5.71 6.90
CA GLU A 196 11.82 -6.97 7.67
C GLU A 196 13.18 -7.22 8.33
N SER A 197 14.25 -6.99 7.60
CA SER A 197 15.62 -7.06 8.11
C SER A 197 15.90 -6.00 9.18
N VAL A 198 15.33 -4.80 9.03
CA VAL A 198 15.46 -3.71 10.02
C VAL A 198 14.78 -4.09 11.33
N VAL A 199 13.50 -4.50 11.32
CA VAL A 199 12.78 -4.87 12.57
C VAL A 199 13.43 -6.08 13.24
N ALA A 200 13.91 -7.06 12.46
CA ALA A 200 14.65 -8.18 13.00
C ALA A 200 15.98 -7.76 13.66
N ALA A 201 16.69 -6.79 13.09
CA ALA A 201 17.94 -6.24 13.66
C ALA A 201 17.68 -5.46 14.95
N VAL A 202 16.60 -4.67 15.00
CA VAL A 202 16.19 -3.96 16.23
C VAL A 202 15.83 -4.98 17.30
N ALA A 203 15.01 -5.97 17.01
CA ALA A 203 14.61 -7.01 17.98
C ALA A 203 15.81 -7.77 18.55
N ARG A 204 16.84 -8.06 17.74
CA ARG A 204 18.08 -8.70 18.21
C ARG A 204 19.03 -7.77 18.97
N GLY A 205 18.84 -6.46 18.87
CA GLY A 205 19.74 -5.45 19.45
C GLY A 205 20.99 -5.16 18.61
N ASP A 206 20.95 -5.39 17.30
CA ASP A 206 22.02 -5.02 16.37
C ASP A 206 22.06 -3.50 16.15
N VAL A 207 20.90 -2.85 16.27
CA VAL A 207 20.68 -1.39 16.29
C VAL A 207 19.67 -1.04 17.37
N ALA A 208 19.69 0.19 17.87
CA ALA A 208 18.78 0.62 18.92
C ALA A 208 17.40 1.01 18.39
N VAL A 209 17.35 1.55 17.18
CA VAL A 209 16.10 1.98 16.51
C VAL A 209 16.14 1.65 15.03
N GLY A 210 14.95 1.48 14.44
CA GLY A 210 14.75 1.27 13.01
C GLY A 210 13.64 2.17 12.48
N VAL A 211 13.82 2.77 11.31
CA VAL A 211 12.75 3.50 10.59
C VAL A 211 12.06 2.51 9.68
N VAL A 212 10.78 2.23 9.93
CA VAL A 212 10.02 1.17 9.25
C VAL A 212 8.54 1.54 9.14
N ASN A 213 7.77 0.75 8.40
CA ASN A 213 6.32 0.77 8.50
C ASN A 213 5.81 -0.13 9.65
N ASN A 214 4.72 0.27 10.27
CA ASN A 214 4.18 -0.35 11.50
C ASN A 214 3.88 -1.85 11.37
N TYR A 215 3.49 -2.32 10.20
CA TYR A 215 3.05 -3.70 9.99
C TYR A 215 4.20 -4.72 10.03
N TYR A 216 5.43 -4.34 9.70
CA TYR A 216 6.60 -5.23 9.80
C TYR A 216 6.87 -5.68 11.23
N TRP A 217 6.77 -4.76 12.18
CA TRP A 217 6.89 -5.10 13.59
C TRP A 217 5.76 -6.03 14.06
N ALA A 218 4.52 -5.79 13.64
CA ALA A 218 3.37 -6.62 14.01
C ALA A 218 3.47 -8.04 13.44
N ARG A 219 4.01 -8.20 12.22
CA ARG A 219 4.34 -9.51 11.65
C ARG A 219 5.38 -10.22 12.49
N LEU A 220 6.50 -9.55 12.79
CA LEU A 220 7.58 -10.15 13.58
C LEU A 220 7.10 -10.54 14.99
N GLU A 221 6.26 -9.72 15.63
CA GLU A 221 5.65 -10.06 16.93
C GLU A 221 4.76 -11.31 16.83
N THR A 222 3.98 -11.43 15.76
CA THR A 222 3.13 -12.59 15.51
C THR A 222 3.96 -13.86 15.31
N ASP A 223 5.03 -13.79 14.56
CA ASP A 223 5.91 -14.92 14.25
C ASP A 223 6.71 -15.37 15.47
N LEU A 224 7.30 -14.45 16.21
CA LEU A 224 8.11 -14.76 17.38
C LEU A 224 7.28 -15.02 18.63
N GLY A 225 6.15 -14.37 18.75
CA GLY A 225 5.32 -14.27 19.93
C GLY A 225 5.75 -13.15 20.89
N PRO A 226 4.79 -12.53 21.60
CA PRO A 226 4.97 -11.28 22.36
C PRO A 226 6.00 -11.35 23.48
N LYS A 227 6.36 -12.55 23.95
CA LYS A 227 7.38 -12.75 25.01
C LYS A 227 8.81 -12.83 24.47
N LYS A 228 8.99 -12.87 23.15
CA LYS A 228 10.30 -13.04 22.52
C LYS A 228 10.77 -11.80 21.77
N ILE A 229 9.88 -10.82 21.56
CA ILE A 229 10.23 -9.56 20.95
C ILE A 229 10.67 -8.56 22.03
N ASN A 230 11.84 -7.96 21.85
CA ASN A 230 12.40 -6.96 22.76
C ASN A 230 12.30 -5.55 22.20
N SER A 231 11.50 -5.38 21.15
CA SER A 231 11.27 -4.08 20.54
C SER A 231 9.82 -3.64 20.67
N ALA A 232 9.56 -2.37 20.48
CA ALA A 232 8.24 -1.75 20.51
C ALA A 232 8.18 -0.59 19.53
N LEU A 233 6.96 -0.25 19.09
CA LEU A 233 6.76 0.87 18.19
C LEU A 233 6.67 2.21 18.95
N TYR A 234 7.35 3.20 18.41
CA TYR A 234 7.19 4.60 18.79
C TYR A 234 6.50 5.34 17.64
N HIS A 235 5.31 5.86 17.92
CA HIS A 235 4.54 6.69 17.01
C HIS A 235 4.96 8.15 17.19
N PHE A 236 5.44 8.77 16.13
CA PHE A 236 5.79 10.19 16.16
C PHE A 236 4.55 11.04 16.45
N LYS A 237 4.75 12.16 17.17
CA LYS A 237 3.64 13.00 17.65
C LYS A 237 3.70 14.39 17.02
N HIS A 238 2.65 15.19 17.26
CA HIS A 238 2.59 16.60 16.86
C HIS A 238 2.72 16.86 15.35
N GLY A 239 2.31 15.90 14.52
CA GLY A 239 2.40 16.04 13.09
C GLY A 239 3.82 15.95 12.52
N ASP A 240 4.73 15.29 13.25
CA ASP A 240 6.07 15.03 12.73
C ASP A 240 6.03 14.14 11.49
N ILE A 241 6.95 14.42 10.57
CA ILE A 241 7.03 13.70 9.29
C ILE A 241 7.32 12.21 9.45
N GLY A 242 7.93 11.81 10.57
CA GLY A 242 8.18 10.41 10.90
C GLY A 242 6.93 9.58 11.15
N GLY A 243 5.77 10.21 11.38
CA GLY A 243 4.47 9.55 11.48
C GLY A 243 3.68 9.63 10.16
N LEU A 244 4.35 9.61 9.01
CA LEU A 244 3.70 9.63 7.70
C LEU A 244 2.70 8.49 7.56
N ILE A 245 1.49 8.81 7.15
CA ILE A 245 0.51 7.81 6.69
C ILE A 245 0.64 7.70 5.18
N ASN A 246 0.98 6.52 4.69
CA ASN A 246 0.92 6.17 3.28
C ASN A 246 -0.28 5.24 3.02
N ILE A 247 -0.69 5.13 1.76
CA ILE A 247 -1.93 4.48 1.37
C ILE A 247 -1.65 3.40 0.35
N SER A 248 -2.12 2.21 0.66
CA SER A 248 -2.29 1.14 -0.32
C SER A 248 -3.56 1.42 -1.11
N GLY A 249 -3.47 1.42 -2.42
CA GLY A 249 -4.58 1.83 -3.27
C GLY A 249 -4.70 1.05 -4.56
N ALA A 250 -5.88 1.15 -5.17
CA ALA A 250 -6.21 0.46 -6.41
C ALA A 250 -6.80 1.41 -7.44
N ALA A 251 -6.53 1.12 -8.71
CA ALA A 251 -7.04 1.87 -9.84
C ALA A 251 -7.47 0.94 -10.98
N VAL A 252 -8.43 1.41 -11.77
CA VAL A 252 -8.82 0.76 -13.04
C VAL A 252 -7.99 1.37 -14.17
N LEU A 253 -7.40 0.53 -15.02
CA LEU A 253 -6.67 1.01 -16.19
C LEU A 253 -7.65 1.48 -17.29
N LYS A 254 -7.34 2.61 -17.95
CA LYS A 254 -8.12 3.09 -19.12
C LYS A 254 -8.12 2.08 -20.26
N SER A 255 -7.06 1.30 -20.41
CA SER A 255 -6.92 0.23 -21.42
C SER A 255 -7.83 -0.97 -21.17
N SER A 256 -8.32 -1.15 -19.94
CA SER A 256 -9.16 -2.30 -19.57
C SER A 256 -10.38 -2.42 -20.46
N LYS A 257 -10.60 -3.63 -20.97
CA LYS A 257 -11.83 -4.02 -21.71
C LYS A 257 -12.91 -4.59 -20.78
N ASN A 258 -12.58 -4.75 -19.50
CA ASN A 258 -13.44 -5.32 -18.46
C ASN A 258 -13.86 -4.25 -17.43
N GLN A 259 -14.03 -2.97 -17.83
CA GLN A 259 -14.27 -1.82 -16.96
C GLN A 259 -15.31 -2.10 -15.86
N ALA A 260 -16.46 -2.68 -16.20
CA ALA A 260 -17.52 -2.96 -15.22
C ALA A 260 -17.09 -3.97 -14.14
N ALA A 261 -16.32 -5.00 -14.51
CA ALA A 261 -15.81 -5.98 -13.57
C ALA A 261 -14.67 -5.39 -12.70
N ALA A 262 -13.82 -4.54 -13.30
CA ALA A 262 -12.78 -3.82 -12.60
C ALA A 262 -13.35 -2.85 -11.54
N GLN A 263 -14.35 -2.04 -11.89
CA GLN A 263 -15.08 -1.19 -10.94
C GLN A 263 -15.74 -2.01 -9.82
N LYS A 264 -16.31 -3.19 -10.16
CA LYS A 264 -16.87 -4.08 -9.16
C LYS A 264 -15.81 -4.62 -8.20
N PHE A 265 -14.60 -4.89 -8.69
CA PHE A 265 -13.48 -5.30 -7.84
C PHE A 265 -13.05 -4.18 -6.88
N LEU A 266 -12.91 -2.93 -7.36
CA LEU A 266 -12.63 -1.79 -6.49
C LEU A 266 -13.72 -1.59 -5.43
N ALA A 267 -15.00 -1.71 -5.83
CA ALA A 267 -16.13 -1.60 -4.89
C ALA A 267 -16.12 -2.71 -3.82
N PHE A 268 -15.63 -3.90 -4.17
CA PHE A 268 -15.43 -5.02 -3.25
C PHE A 268 -14.29 -4.73 -2.27
N LEU A 269 -13.13 -4.22 -2.73
CA LEU A 269 -11.97 -3.94 -1.86
C LEU A 269 -12.32 -3.01 -0.67
N VAL A 270 -13.28 -2.12 -0.86
CA VAL A 270 -13.78 -1.19 0.18
C VAL A 270 -15.18 -1.55 0.68
N SER A 271 -15.62 -2.79 0.43
CA SER A 271 -16.83 -3.31 1.08
C SER A 271 -16.59 -3.55 2.56
N HIS A 272 -17.64 -3.47 3.38
CA HIS A 272 -17.52 -3.75 4.81
C HIS A 272 -16.93 -5.15 5.08
N GLU A 273 -17.35 -6.15 4.30
CA GLU A 273 -16.87 -7.53 4.45
C GLU A 273 -15.37 -7.68 4.14
N ALA A 274 -14.90 -7.12 3.04
CA ALA A 274 -13.47 -7.13 2.70
C ALA A 274 -12.63 -6.36 3.71
N GLN A 275 -13.09 -5.19 4.13
CA GLN A 275 -12.38 -4.34 5.09
C GLN A 275 -12.33 -4.96 6.50
N VAL A 276 -13.39 -5.66 6.94
CA VAL A 276 -13.36 -6.44 8.20
C VAL A 276 -12.36 -7.58 8.09
N ALA A 277 -12.36 -8.33 6.98
CA ALA A 277 -11.38 -9.40 6.77
C ALA A 277 -9.93 -8.88 6.80
N LEU A 278 -9.68 -7.67 6.27
CA LEU A 278 -8.38 -6.99 6.34
C LEU A 278 -8.03 -6.58 7.77
N GLY A 279 -8.98 -5.97 8.50
CA GLY A 279 -8.78 -5.56 9.89
C GLY A 279 -8.58 -6.73 10.87
N GLU A 280 -9.10 -7.90 10.56
CA GLU A 280 -8.94 -9.13 11.36
C GLU A 280 -7.76 -10.00 10.88
N SER A 281 -7.09 -9.62 9.79
CA SER A 281 -5.98 -10.37 9.21
C SER A 281 -4.82 -10.53 10.21
N GLU A 282 -4.24 -11.73 10.24
CA GLU A 282 -3.01 -12.03 11.01
C GLU A 282 -1.78 -12.13 10.09
N VAL A 283 -1.93 -11.79 8.81
CA VAL A 283 -0.85 -11.78 7.79
C VAL A 283 -0.61 -10.38 7.23
N ASP A 284 -1.58 -9.47 7.43
CA ASP A 284 -1.50 -8.07 7.06
C ASP A 284 -1.93 -7.22 8.25
N PHE A 285 -1.12 -6.25 8.59
CA PHE A 285 -1.32 -5.35 9.73
C PHE A 285 -1.40 -3.90 9.27
N GLU A 286 -2.01 -3.66 8.11
CA GLU A 286 -2.38 -2.33 7.65
C GLU A 286 -3.75 -1.90 8.24
N TYR A 287 -4.02 -0.62 8.23
CA TYR A 287 -5.28 -0.05 8.73
C TYR A 287 -6.36 -0.09 7.64
N PRO A 288 -7.50 -0.76 7.85
CA PRO A 288 -8.64 -0.64 6.94
C PRO A 288 -9.18 0.80 6.92
N LEU A 289 -9.54 1.28 5.72
CA LEU A 289 -9.98 2.68 5.53
C LEU A 289 -11.50 2.85 5.61
N ALA A 290 -12.30 1.78 5.52
CA ALA A 290 -13.75 1.89 5.63
C ALA A 290 -14.17 2.35 7.03
N PRO A 291 -15.03 3.39 7.14
CA PRO A 291 -15.48 3.89 8.43
C PRO A 291 -16.15 2.81 9.29
N GLY A 292 -15.79 2.76 10.57
CA GLY A 292 -16.39 1.82 11.53
C GLY A 292 -15.77 0.43 11.52
N VAL A 293 -14.77 0.16 10.70
CA VAL A 293 -13.97 -1.07 10.78
C VAL A 293 -12.79 -0.85 11.72
N ALA A 294 -12.62 -1.78 12.66
CA ALA A 294 -11.48 -1.74 13.59
C ALA A 294 -10.23 -2.33 12.93
N PRO A 295 -9.03 -1.76 13.18
CA PRO A 295 -7.78 -2.38 12.79
C PRO A 295 -7.49 -3.62 13.64
N ASN A 296 -6.46 -4.39 13.24
CA ASN A 296 -5.95 -5.49 14.04
C ASN A 296 -5.60 -5.01 15.46
N LYS A 297 -5.82 -5.89 16.45
CA LYS A 297 -5.60 -5.61 17.89
C LYS A 297 -4.15 -5.26 18.26
N LEU A 298 -3.18 -5.64 17.43
CA LEU A 298 -1.75 -5.30 17.61
C LEU A 298 -1.45 -3.86 17.21
N LEU A 299 -2.33 -3.21 16.44
CA LEU A 299 -2.12 -1.86 15.97
C LEU A 299 -2.65 -0.82 16.97
N THR A 300 -1.92 0.27 17.12
CA THR A 300 -2.42 1.48 17.78
C THR A 300 -3.66 1.97 17.03
N PRO A 301 -4.78 2.32 17.72
CA PRO A 301 -5.98 2.78 17.03
C PRO A 301 -5.70 3.96 16.09
N PHE A 302 -6.14 3.87 14.85
CA PHE A 302 -5.87 4.87 13.81
C PHE A 302 -6.31 6.30 14.22
N ALA A 303 -7.38 6.42 15.01
CA ALA A 303 -7.91 7.70 15.47
C ALA A 303 -6.99 8.45 16.46
N VAL A 304 -6.00 7.79 17.08
CA VAL A 304 -5.08 8.45 18.03
C VAL A 304 -3.72 8.77 17.41
N LEU A 305 -3.46 8.34 16.19
CA LEU A 305 -2.26 8.69 15.45
C LEU A 305 -2.27 10.19 15.14
N GLN A 306 -1.08 10.78 15.08
CA GLN A 306 -0.88 12.21 14.83
C GLN A 306 -0.03 12.44 13.57
N PRO A 307 -0.50 12.02 12.39
CA PRO A 307 0.28 12.13 11.17
C PRO A 307 0.52 13.58 10.77
N PRO A 308 1.55 13.84 9.95
CA PRO A 308 1.78 15.15 9.35
C PRO A 308 0.59 15.57 8.47
N ALA A 309 0.38 16.89 8.37
CA ALA A 309 -0.67 17.47 7.56
C ALA A 309 -0.29 17.50 6.06
N ILE A 310 0.07 16.34 5.50
CA ILE A 310 0.34 16.17 4.08
C ILE A 310 -0.74 15.27 3.46
N SER A 311 -1.30 15.68 2.32
CA SER A 311 -2.20 14.82 1.56
C SER A 311 -1.39 13.79 0.79
N VAL A 312 -1.86 12.55 0.72
CA VAL A 312 -1.23 11.47 -0.07
C VAL A 312 -1.04 11.87 -1.54
N SER A 313 -2.01 12.56 -2.14
CA SER A 313 -1.92 13.09 -3.51
C SER A 313 -0.82 14.15 -3.71
N LYS A 314 -0.20 14.66 -2.64
CA LYS A 314 0.91 15.62 -2.69
C LYS A 314 2.28 14.98 -2.46
N LEU A 315 2.37 13.68 -2.25
CA LEU A 315 3.66 12.98 -2.13
C LEU A 315 4.44 13.07 -3.45
N GLY A 316 3.75 12.95 -4.58
CA GLY A 316 4.37 12.90 -5.91
C GLY A 316 4.68 11.46 -6.32
N ASP A 317 5.45 11.31 -7.39
CA ASP A 317 5.77 10.05 -8.07
C ASP A 317 7.10 9.41 -7.61
N ASP A 318 7.67 9.86 -6.51
CA ASP A 318 8.94 9.42 -5.90
C ASP A 318 10.21 9.58 -6.76
N GLN A 319 10.14 10.13 -7.99
CA GLN A 319 11.34 10.33 -8.83
C GLN A 319 12.38 11.24 -8.14
N ASP A 320 11.93 12.32 -7.51
CA ASP A 320 12.81 13.21 -6.76
C ASP A 320 13.44 12.51 -5.55
N ALA A 321 12.71 11.62 -4.88
CA ALA A 321 13.20 10.83 -3.74
C ALA A 321 14.30 9.86 -4.18
N GLY A 322 14.06 9.09 -5.23
CA GLY A 322 15.05 8.18 -5.80
C GLY A 322 16.32 8.90 -6.24
N ALA A 323 16.19 10.06 -6.93
CA ALA A 323 17.33 10.88 -7.32
C ALA A 323 18.15 11.40 -6.12
N LEU A 324 17.49 11.80 -5.01
CA LEU A 324 18.19 12.23 -3.80
C LEU A 324 18.88 11.07 -3.08
N LEU A 325 18.27 9.88 -3.02
CA LEU A 325 18.90 8.69 -2.45
C LEU A 325 20.16 8.31 -3.22
N GLN A 326 20.14 8.33 -4.56
CA GLN A 326 21.32 8.14 -5.40
C GLN A 326 22.37 9.22 -5.14
N GLN A 327 21.98 10.49 -5.08
CA GLN A 327 22.89 11.61 -4.80
C GLN A 327 23.55 11.47 -3.43
N ALA A 328 22.82 11.00 -2.42
CA ALA A 328 23.35 10.70 -1.09
C ALA A 328 24.23 9.44 -1.08
N GLY A 329 24.12 8.59 -2.13
CA GLY A 329 24.80 7.29 -2.21
C GLY A 329 24.26 6.29 -1.20
N LEU A 330 22.95 6.27 -1.02
CA LEU A 330 22.21 5.31 -0.19
C LEU A 330 21.64 4.15 -1.02
N ILE A 331 21.48 4.37 -2.31
CA ILE A 331 21.13 3.36 -3.33
C ILE A 331 22.02 3.54 -4.53
#